data_c157d90fdc1dc0007476fbf0f99bd347
#
_entry.id   c157d90fdc1dc0007476fbf0f99bd347
#
_cell.length_a   1.000
_cell.length_b   1.000
_cell.length_c   1.000
_cell.angle_alpha   90.00
_cell.angle_beta   90.00
_cell.angle_gamma   90.00
#
_symmetry.space_group_name_H-M   'P 1'
#
loop_
_entity.id
_entity.type
_entity.pdbx_description
1 polymer ?
#
loop_
_entity_poly.entity_id
_entity_poly.type
_entity_poly.pdbx_seq_one_letter_code
_entity_poly.pdbx_strand_id
1 'polypeptide(L)'
;MTEAKTEIMPRPQMSGAEMVELCKRHTMYEWSVQSKIDPIPVAKAEGVYFWTPEGKRYLDFNSQLMCSNIGHSHPRVVHAIQTQAAKLCYANPFMATEPRARLGKKLASICPGDIDSFFFTNGGAEANENAIRIARAVTGRHKIMVRYRSYHGGTAGALTMTGDPRRWFTEPGIPGVIRAPEFHKYGRKDPEPLEACIRDLEDVIRYEGGQNIAAFLMETVVGTNGILIPPDGYMKAVRELCDKHGILLIADEVMAGFGRTGKWFAVEHWGVVPDMITMAKGLTSAYVQLGAVGMRAPVAQAFKDRAFPGGLTYNSHTLACATALATIAVYEDEGLMAQAVKLGGILRERMKELEKKHPSVGATRSIGLFGIFEIVRDRRTFEPMAPFNGHSEEMTALGAFFREQGLYTFVRWNTFFTNPPLVITEAQLHEGLDIVDRGLDITDRAVKA
;
A
#
# COMPACT_ATOMS: atom_id res chain seq x y z
N MET A 1 42.83 8.40 -20.31
CA MET A 1 41.58 9.11 -19.98
C MET A 1 41.70 9.54 -18.52
N THR A 2 42.00 10.82 -18.31
CA THR A 2 42.19 11.42 -16.97
C THR A 2 40.91 11.37 -16.18
N GLU A 3 40.93 10.75 -15.00
CA GLU A 3 39.88 10.83 -14.00
C GLU A 3 39.63 12.30 -13.63
N ALA A 4 38.62 12.90 -14.19
CA ALA A 4 38.07 14.13 -13.64
C ALA A 4 37.34 13.78 -12.35
N LYS A 5 38.05 13.80 -11.23
CA LYS A 5 37.43 13.91 -9.91
C LYS A 5 36.74 15.26 -9.84
N THR A 6 35.48 15.32 -10.21
CA THR A 6 34.62 16.45 -9.86
C THR A 6 34.39 16.32 -8.34
N GLU A 7 35.26 16.92 -7.55
CA GLU A 7 34.93 17.21 -6.14
C GLU A 7 33.70 18.09 -6.13
N ILE A 8 32.54 17.48 -5.89
CA ILE A 8 31.35 18.23 -5.52
C ILE A 8 31.68 18.80 -4.14
N MET A 9 32.06 20.09 -4.11
CA MET A 9 32.25 20.80 -2.86
C MET A 9 31.08 20.51 -1.94
N PRO A 10 31.30 20.06 -0.69
CA PRO A 10 30.20 19.83 0.23
C PRO A 10 29.47 21.15 0.43
N ARG A 11 28.24 21.23 -0.08
CA ARG A 11 27.36 22.38 0.21
C ARG A 11 27.10 22.39 1.71
N PRO A 12 27.04 23.57 2.35
CA PRO A 12 26.65 23.65 3.76
C PRO A 12 25.31 22.94 3.94
N GLN A 13 25.19 22.16 5.00
CA GLN A 13 23.96 21.42 5.27
C GLN A 13 22.83 22.40 5.52
N MET A 14 21.74 22.28 4.76
CA MET A 14 20.56 23.14 4.89
C MET A 14 19.87 22.87 6.23
N SER A 15 19.45 23.91 6.93
CA SER A 15 18.65 23.79 8.15
C SER A 15 17.26 23.20 7.84
N GLY A 16 16.64 22.56 8.83
CA GLY A 16 15.28 22.06 8.67
C GLY A 16 14.26 23.15 8.34
N ALA A 17 14.40 24.32 8.94
CA ALA A 17 13.53 25.47 8.66
C ALA A 17 13.65 25.95 7.21
N GLU A 18 14.87 26.12 6.70
CA GLU A 18 15.13 26.50 5.31
C GLU A 18 14.60 25.45 4.34
N MET A 19 14.81 24.15 4.64
CA MET A 19 14.31 23.04 3.84
C MET A 19 12.78 23.07 3.73
N VAL A 20 12.08 23.28 4.85
CA VAL A 20 10.62 23.39 4.91
C VAL A 20 10.13 24.61 4.12
N GLU A 21 10.78 25.78 4.31
CA GLU A 21 10.41 26.99 3.58
C GLU A 21 10.52 26.80 2.07
N LEU A 22 11.65 26.30 1.56
CA LEU A 22 11.86 26.09 0.13
C LEU A 22 10.89 25.05 -0.43
N CYS A 23 10.63 23.95 0.28
CA CYS A 23 9.66 22.96 -0.14
C CYS A 23 8.25 23.57 -0.22
N LYS A 24 7.81 24.31 0.79
CA LYS A 24 6.48 24.97 0.77
C LYS A 24 6.35 26.04 -0.31
N ARG A 25 7.44 26.71 -0.66
CA ARG A 25 7.43 27.76 -1.67
C ARG A 25 7.47 27.23 -3.10
N HIS A 26 8.22 26.15 -3.36
CA HIS A 26 8.55 25.71 -4.71
C HIS A 26 7.98 24.33 -5.08
N THR A 27 7.37 23.59 -4.16
CA THR A 27 6.74 22.30 -4.39
C THR A 27 5.31 22.28 -3.85
N MET A 28 4.51 21.31 -4.30
CA MET A 28 3.14 21.14 -3.84
C MET A 28 3.01 19.79 -3.13
N TYR A 29 2.47 19.81 -1.92
CA TYR A 29 2.23 18.60 -1.13
C TYR A 29 0.88 17.97 -1.47
N GLU A 30 0.91 16.66 -1.70
CA GLU A 30 -0.29 15.90 -2.01
C GLU A 30 -1.23 15.76 -0.80
N TRP A 31 -2.52 15.66 -1.05
CA TRP A 31 -3.59 15.46 -0.05
C TRP A 31 -3.60 16.47 1.10
N SER A 32 -3.04 17.63 0.90
CA SER A 32 -2.81 18.62 1.96
C SER A 32 -3.32 20.00 1.58
N VAL A 33 -3.83 20.71 2.58
CA VAL A 33 -4.10 22.15 2.46
C VAL A 33 -2.76 22.89 2.57
N GLN A 34 -2.29 23.48 1.47
CA GLN A 34 -0.91 24.02 1.37
C GLN A 34 -0.56 25.04 2.46
N SER A 35 -1.53 25.89 2.87
CA SER A 35 -1.32 26.88 3.94
C SER A 35 -1.22 26.27 5.35
N LYS A 36 -1.69 25.03 5.54
CA LYS A 36 -1.77 24.34 6.85
C LYS A 36 -0.74 23.25 7.02
N ILE A 37 0.01 22.92 5.97
CA ILE A 37 0.98 21.83 6.07
C ILE A 37 2.17 22.22 6.93
N ASP A 38 2.59 21.28 7.76
CA ASP A 38 3.77 21.35 8.60
C ASP A 38 4.63 20.09 8.40
N PRO A 39 5.43 20.02 7.31
CA PRO A 39 6.19 18.83 6.97
C PRO A 39 7.38 18.64 7.91
N ILE A 40 7.70 17.38 8.23
CA ILE A 40 8.91 17.03 8.97
C ILE A 40 10.11 17.13 8.01
N PRO A 41 11.13 17.96 8.29
CA PRO A 41 12.36 17.96 7.50
C PRO A 41 13.14 16.68 7.79
N VAL A 42 13.54 15.94 6.76
CA VAL A 42 14.27 14.66 6.89
C VAL A 42 15.65 14.81 6.28
N ALA A 43 16.69 14.58 7.08
CA ALA A 43 18.09 14.65 6.63
C ALA A 43 18.69 13.28 6.32
N LYS A 44 18.35 12.27 7.12
CA LYS A 44 18.83 10.88 6.93
C LYS A 44 17.83 9.87 7.49
N ALA A 45 17.97 8.63 7.03
CA ALA A 45 17.20 7.50 7.54
C ALA A 45 18.04 6.23 7.52
N GLU A 46 17.83 5.34 8.51
CA GLU A 46 18.54 4.06 8.64
C GLU A 46 17.68 3.06 9.43
N GLY A 47 17.58 1.85 8.97
CA GLY A 47 16.76 0.81 9.59
C GLY A 47 15.31 1.24 9.70
N VAL A 48 14.78 1.37 10.92
CA VAL A 48 13.41 1.82 11.20
C VAL A 48 13.32 3.27 11.67
N TYR A 49 14.40 4.01 11.58
CA TYR A 49 14.47 5.39 12.07
C TYR A 49 14.80 6.39 10.98
N PHE A 50 14.35 7.62 11.16
CA PHE A 50 14.81 8.77 10.39
C PHE A 50 15.05 9.98 11.32
N TRP A 51 15.83 10.94 10.85
CA TRP A 51 16.26 12.10 11.63
C TRP A 51 16.08 13.40 10.88
N THR A 52 15.73 14.44 11.63
CA THR A 52 15.76 15.81 11.12
C THR A 52 17.20 16.32 11.02
N PRO A 53 17.45 17.44 10.32
CA PRO A 53 18.76 18.11 10.33
C PRO A 53 19.24 18.48 11.73
N GLU A 54 18.35 18.80 12.65
CA GLU A 54 18.62 19.14 14.03
C GLU A 54 18.85 17.92 14.94
N GLY A 55 18.77 16.71 14.37
CA GLY A 55 19.05 15.46 15.09
C GLY A 55 17.85 14.84 15.82
N LYS A 56 16.65 15.40 15.70
CA LYS A 56 15.45 14.74 16.26
C LYS A 56 15.20 13.43 15.54
N ARG A 57 15.15 12.33 16.31
CA ARG A 57 14.89 10.97 15.82
C ARG A 57 13.39 10.68 15.80
N TYR A 58 12.96 9.98 14.75
CA TYR A 58 11.63 9.42 14.63
C TYR A 58 11.70 7.92 14.39
N LEU A 59 10.90 7.13 15.11
CA LEU A 59 10.61 5.75 14.80
C LEU A 59 9.55 5.73 13.68
N ASP A 60 9.90 5.14 12.53
CA ASP A 60 8.98 4.97 11.40
C ASP A 60 8.01 3.80 11.67
N PHE A 61 6.85 4.14 12.22
CA PHE A 61 5.82 3.16 12.57
C PHE A 61 4.76 2.98 11.49
N ASN A 62 5.05 3.51 10.29
CA ASN A 62 4.17 3.45 9.12
C ASN A 62 4.89 3.04 7.82
N SER A 63 6.18 2.69 7.86
CA SER A 63 7.01 2.44 6.67
C SER A 63 6.89 3.58 5.65
N GLN A 64 7.07 4.81 6.09
CA GLN A 64 6.80 6.05 5.34
C GLN A 64 5.34 6.07 4.83
N LEU A 65 5.11 5.96 3.55
CA LEU A 65 3.77 5.81 2.97
C LEU A 65 3.46 4.33 2.70
N MET A 66 3.64 3.48 3.72
CA MET A 66 3.40 2.02 3.70
C MET A 66 4.18 1.32 2.58
N CYS A 67 5.45 1.67 2.43
CA CYS A 67 6.28 1.21 1.32
C CYS A 67 7.70 0.77 1.72
N SER A 68 8.30 1.34 2.78
CA SER A 68 9.68 1.04 3.20
C SER A 68 9.76 -0.27 4.00
N ASN A 69 9.32 -1.39 3.39
CA ASN A 69 9.15 -2.66 4.08
C ASN A 69 10.45 -3.23 4.65
N ILE A 70 11.60 -3.08 3.95
CA ILE A 70 12.91 -3.51 4.45
C ILE A 70 13.66 -2.42 5.20
N GLY A 71 12.95 -1.35 5.60
CA GLY A 71 13.56 -0.20 6.27
C GLY A 71 14.37 0.69 5.35
N HIS A 72 15.12 1.57 5.97
CA HIS A 72 15.87 2.63 5.28
C HIS A 72 17.33 2.27 5.10
N SER A 73 17.91 2.70 3.99
CA SER A 73 19.36 2.68 3.70
C SER A 73 20.01 1.29 3.84
N HIS A 74 19.28 0.22 3.49
CA HIS A 74 19.78 -1.15 3.57
C HIS A 74 21.04 -1.31 2.68
N PRO A 75 22.20 -1.72 3.21
CA PRO A 75 23.48 -1.63 2.50
C PRO A 75 23.51 -2.46 1.21
N ARG A 76 22.89 -3.64 1.19
CA ARG A 76 22.82 -4.48 -0.03
C ARG A 76 22.06 -3.83 -1.16
N VAL A 77 20.95 -3.15 -0.86
CA VAL A 77 20.14 -2.48 -1.87
C VAL A 77 20.82 -1.21 -2.37
N VAL A 78 21.42 -0.42 -1.46
CA VAL A 78 22.25 0.75 -1.83
C VAL A 78 23.38 0.34 -2.73
N HIS A 79 24.13 -0.73 -2.39
CA HIS A 79 25.21 -1.26 -3.22
C HIS A 79 24.74 -1.72 -4.60
N ALA A 80 23.60 -2.41 -4.68
CA ALA A 80 23.02 -2.83 -5.96
C ALA A 80 22.66 -1.65 -6.86
N ILE A 81 22.09 -0.57 -6.28
CA ILE A 81 21.80 0.67 -6.99
C ILE A 81 23.08 1.31 -7.53
N GLN A 82 24.10 1.48 -6.71
CA GLN A 82 25.39 2.07 -7.09
C GLN A 82 26.06 1.28 -8.23
N THR A 83 26.10 -0.04 -8.08
CA THR A 83 26.70 -0.94 -9.08
C THR A 83 25.95 -0.91 -10.39
N GLN A 84 24.62 -0.99 -10.33
CA GLN A 84 23.80 -0.95 -11.56
C GLN A 84 23.83 0.42 -12.21
N ALA A 85 23.83 1.51 -11.45
CA ALA A 85 23.94 2.88 -11.98
C ALA A 85 25.25 3.10 -12.72
N ALA A 86 26.35 2.56 -12.23
CA ALA A 86 27.65 2.62 -12.90
C ALA A 86 27.70 1.78 -14.20
N LYS A 87 26.90 0.70 -14.29
CA LYS A 87 26.87 -0.20 -15.45
C LYS A 87 25.90 0.26 -16.52
N LEU A 88 24.65 0.51 -16.17
CA LEU A 88 23.56 0.86 -17.08
C LEU A 88 22.33 1.32 -16.28
N CYS A 89 22.00 2.61 -16.32
CA CYS A 89 20.81 3.14 -15.68
C CYS A 89 19.52 2.74 -16.42
N TYR A 90 19.48 2.96 -17.72
CA TYR A 90 18.28 2.83 -18.55
C TYR A 90 18.60 2.18 -19.90
N ALA A 91 17.67 1.38 -20.38
CA ALA A 91 17.60 0.92 -21.76
C ALA A 91 16.16 1.06 -22.26
N ASN A 92 16.01 1.29 -23.56
CA ASN A 92 14.69 1.38 -24.19
C ASN A 92 13.83 0.13 -23.88
N PRO A 93 12.53 0.26 -23.57
CA PRO A 93 11.64 -0.86 -23.23
C PRO A 93 11.57 -2.01 -24.25
N PHE A 94 11.94 -1.77 -25.50
CA PHE A 94 12.05 -2.81 -26.54
C PHE A 94 13.34 -3.64 -26.44
N MET A 95 14.28 -3.24 -25.59
CA MET A 95 15.54 -3.96 -25.41
C MET A 95 15.45 -4.94 -24.25
N ALA A 96 16.13 -6.07 -24.38
CA ALA A 96 16.31 -7.01 -23.29
C ALA A 96 17.47 -6.57 -22.39
N THR A 97 17.24 -6.59 -21.06
CA THR A 97 18.27 -6.34 -20.06
C THR A 97 18.30 -7.46 -19.04
N GLU A 98 19.48 -7.76 -18.53
CA GLU A 98 19.66 -8.83 -17.53
C GLU A 98 18.81 -8.60 -16.26
N PRO A 99 18.78 -7.40 -15.64
CA PRO A 99 17.92 -7.17 -14.48
C PRO A 99 16.43 -7.40 -14.75
N ARG A 100 15.92 -6.96 -15.92
CA ARG A 100 14.53 -7.21 -16.32
C ARG A 100 14.23 -8.70 -16.43
N ALA A 101 15.09 -9.46 -17.11
CA ALA A 101 14.90 -10.90 -17.32
C ALA A 101 14.93 -11.67 -16.00
N ARG A 102 15.92 -11.37 -15.14
CA ARG A 102 16.04 -11.97 -13.81
C ARG A 102 14.85 -11.60 -12.91
N LEU A 103 14.40 -10.36 -12.92
CA LEU A 103 13.25 -9.93 -12.11
C LEU A 103 11.97 -10.61 -12.57
N GLY A 104 11.70 -10.71 -13.87
CA GLY A 104 10.54 -11.46 -14.38
C GLY A 104 10.54 -12.91 -13.91
N LYS A 105 11.69 -13.61 -14.07
CA LYS A 105 11.85 -14.99 -13.56
C LYS A 105 11.66 -15.08 -12.04
N LYS A 106 12.18 -14.10 -11.28
CA LYS A 106 12.07 -14.09 -9.82
C LYS A 106 10.62 -13.89 -9.37
N LEU A 107 9.93 -12.92 -9.95
CA LEU A 107 8.51 -12.67 -9.64
C LEU A 107 7.65 -13.90 -9.99
N ALA A 108 7.89 -14.57 -11.11
CA ALA A 108 7.20 -15.80 -11.46
C ALA A 108 7.38 -16.91 -10.40
N SER A 109 8.52 -16.94 -9.70
CA SER A 109 8.78 -17.94 -8.65
C SER A 109 8.13 -17.64 -7.30
N ILE A 110 7.67 -16.42 -7.06
CA ILE A 110 7.06 -16.00 -5.78
C ILE A 110 5.59 -15.58 -5.91
N CYS A 111 5.09 -15.36 -7.12
CA CYS A 111 3.68 -15.07 -7.36
C CYS A 111 2.80 -16.31 -7.17
N PRO A 112 1.53 -16.15 -6.76
CA PRO A 112 0.62 -17.28 -6.56
C PRO A 112 0.23 -17.93 -7.89
N GLY A 113 0.10 -19.26 -7.87
CA GLY A 113 -0.39 -20.06 -8.99
C GLY A 113 0.52 -20.01 -10.22
N ASP A 114 -0.07 -19.70 -11.39
CA ASP A 114 0.56 -19.67 -12.70
C ASP A 114 0.79 -18.23 -13.24
N ILE A 115 0.91 -17.25 -12.35
CA ILE A 115 1.28 -15.88 -12.73
C ILE A 115 2.77 -15.82 -13.07
N ASP A 116 3.10 -15.72 -14.35
CA ASP A 116 4.47 -15.81 -14.88
C ASP A 116 4.87 -14.71 -15.86
N SER A 117 3.94 -13.85 -16.25
CA SER A 117 4.16 -12.79 -17.21
C SER A 117 3.95 -11.41 -16.59
N PHE A 118 4.88 -10.47 -16.80
CA PHE A 118 4.87 -9.19 -16.09
C PHE A 118 4.98 -8.00 -17.05
N PHE A 119 4.08 -7.03 -16.86
CA PHE A 119 4.18 -5.70 -17.46
C PHE A 119 4.63 -4.72 -16.38
N PHE A 120 5.84 -4.19 -16.50
CA PHE A 120 6.41 -3.27 -15.52
C PHE A 120 5.93 -1.83 -15.74
N THR A 121 5.80 -1.08 -14.63
CA THR A 121 5.33 0.31 -14.58
C THR A 121 6.19 1.12 -13.60
N ASN A 122 5.90 2.41 -13.43
CA ASN A 122 6.64 3.26 -12.48
C ASN A 122 6.03 3.22 -11.06
N GLY A 123 4.84 2.69 -10.90
CA GLY A 123 4.18 2.63 -9.60
C GLY A 123 2.80 1.98 -9.65
N GLY A 124 2.13 1.91 -8.49
CA GLY A 124 0.85 1.21 -8.33
C GLY A 124 -0.30 1.81 -9.15
N ALA A 125 -0.37 3.14 -9.27
CA ALA A 125 -1.39 3.79 -10.08
C ALA A 125 -1.31 3.36 -11.56
N GLU A 126 -0.10 3.37 -12.15
CA GLU A 126 0.10 2.90 -13.51
C GLU A 126 -0.10 1.39 -13.64
N ALA A 127 0.22 0.60 -12.61
CA ALA A 127 -0.06 -0.82 -12.60
C ALA A 127 -1.57 -1.08 -12.70
N ASN A 128 -2.37 -0.40 -11.88
CA ASN A 128 -3.83 -0.50 -11.93
C ASN A 128 -4.41 0.03 -13.26
N GLU A 129 -3.91 1.16 -13.79
CA GLU A 129 -4.30 1.66 -15.13
C GLU A 129 -4.11 0.60 -16.21
N ASN A 130 -2.96 -0.05 -16.22
CA ASN A 130 -2.66 -1.04 -17.25
C ASN A 130 -3.42 -2.34 -17.00
N ALA A 131 -3.64 -2.76 -15.76
CA ALA A 131 -4.45 -3.94 -15.44
C ALA A 131 -5.91 -3.78 -15.95
N ILE A 132 -6.55 -2.63 -15.75
CA ILE A 132 -7.90 -2.39 -16.28
C ILE A 132 -7.92 -2.30 -17.81
N ARG A 133 -6.89 -1.73 -18.44
CA ARG A 133 -6.76 -1.70 -19.90
C ARG A 133 -6.58 -3.11 -20.47
N ILE A 134 -5.74 -3.93 -19.83
CA ILE A 134 -5.54 -5.34 -20.19
C ILE A 134 -6.86 -6.10 -20.04
N ALA A 135 -7.57 -5.96 -18.92
CA ALA A 135 -8.85 -6.62 -18.69
C ALA A 135 -9.89 -6.29 -19.77
N ARG A 136 -10.05 -5.01 -20.08
CA ARG A 136 -10.95 -4.55 -21.16
C ARG A 136 -10.55 -5.12 -22.51
N ALA A 137 -9.25 -5.13 -22.82
CA ALA A 137 -8.74 -5.63 -24.10
C ALA A 137 -8.91 -7.14 -24.24
N VAL A 138 -8.71 -7.91 -23.18
CA VAL A 138 -8.83 -9.38 -23.19
C VAL A 138 -10.28 -9.83 -23.27
N THR A 139 -11.16 -9.21 -22.49
CA THR A 139 -12.57 -9.61 -22.40
C THR A 139 -13.47 -8.99 -23.47
N GLY A 140 -13.05 -7.87 -24.08
CA GLY A 140 -13.91 -7.06 -24.95
C GLY A 140 -15.01 -6.30 -24.18
N ARG A 141 -15.01 -6.37 -22.85
CA ARG A 141 -16.01 -5.75 -21.97
C ARG A 141 -15.50 -4.40 -21.47
N HIS A 142 -16.40 -3.52 -21.06
CA HIS A 142 -16.01 -2.14 -20.72
C HIS A 142 -16.16 -1.77 -19.24
N LYS A 143 -16.99 -2.49 -18.46
CA LYS A 143 -17.21 -2.17 -17.04
C LYS A 143 -16.13 -2.77 -16.16
N ILE A 144 -15.76 -2.01 -15.12
CA ILE A 144 -14.87 -2.48 -14.04
C ILE A 144 -15.62 -2.34 -12.72
N MET A 145 -15.72 -3.43 -11.99
CA MET A 145 -16.28 -3.44 -10.64
C MET A 145 -15.17 -3.15 -9.62
N VAL A 146 -15.48 -2.30 -8.62
CA VAL A 146 -14.59 -1.92 -7.52
C VAL A 146 -15.40 -1.81 -6.22
N ARG A 147 -14.75 -1.54 -5.08
CA ARG A 147 -15.44 -1.34 -3.79
C ARG A 147 -15.39 0.11 -3.33
N TYR A 148 -16.33 0.53 -2.44
CA TYR A 148 -16.37 1.89 -1.90
C TYR A 148 -15.21 2.24 -0.97
N ARG A 149 -14.72 1.32 -0.15
CA ARG A 149 -13.58 1.58 0.74
C ARG A 149 -12.29 1.08 0.09
N SER A 150 -11.86 1.76 -0.98
CA SER A 150 -10.66 1.38 -1.73
C SER A 150 -9.85 2.59 -2.18
N TYR A 151 -8.57 2.34 -2.48
CA TYR A 151 -7.69 3.30 -3.12
C TYR A 151 -6.74 2.59 -4.10
N HIS A 152 -6.76 2.99 -5.36
CA HIS A 152 -6.02 2.34 -6.42
C HIS A 152 -4.97 3.22 -7.12
N GLY A 153 -4.88 4.50 -6.76
CA GLY A 153 -3.88 5.41 -7.30
C GLY A 153 -4.42 6.80 -7.67
N GLY A 154 -3.51 7.71 -8.01
CA GLY A 154 -3.81 9.12 -8.28
C GLY A 154 -3.93 9.49 -9.76
N THR A 155 -3.79 8.55 -10.70
CA THR A 155 -4.02 8.78 -12.13
C THR A 155 -5.51 8.73 -12.46
N ALA A 156 -5.93 9.27 -13.59
CA ALA A 156 -7.35 9.44 -13.92
C ALA A 156 -8.18 8.14 -13.80
N GLY A 157 -7.71 7.04 -14.37
CA GLY A 157 -8.40 5.75 -14.28
C GLY A 157 -8.31 5.13 -12.89
N ALA A 158 -7.12 5.05 -12.29
CA ALA A 158 -6.94 4.49 -10.96
C ALA A 158 -7.72 5.28 -9.89
N LEU A 159 -7.77 6.61 -10.01
CA LEU A 159 -8.54 7.45 -9.08
C LEU A 159 -10.06 7.28 -9.29
N THR A 160 -10.50 7.09 -10.53
CA THR A 160 -11.91 6.75 -10.79
C THR A 160 -12.28 5.38 -10.22
N MET A 161 -11.36 4.40 -10.22
CA MET A 161 -11.55 3.09 -9.57
C MET A 161 -11.52 3.19 -8.04
N THR A 162 -10.90 4.22 -7.48
CA THR A 162 -10.90 4.49 -6.04
C THR A 162 -12.31 4.73 -5.53
N GLY A 163 -12.68 4.11 -4.42
CA GLY A 163 -14.01 4.25 -3.84
C GLY A 163 -14.13 5.34 -2.79
N ASP A 164 -13.01 5.77 -2.18
CA ASP A 164 -13.00 6.74 -1.11
C ASP A 164 -13.11 8.21 -1.58
N PRO A 165 -13.24 9.19 -0.67
CA PRO A 165 -13.48 10.60 -1.01
C PRO A 165 -12.41 11.26 -1.88
N ARG A 166 -11.20 10.71 -1.98
CA ARG A 166 -10.15 11.28 -2.83
C ARG A 166 -10.55 11.38 -4.30
N ARG A 167 -11.50 10.53 -4.76
CA ARG A 167 -12.03 10.60 -6.14
C ARG A 167 -12.95 11.79 -6.40
N TRP A 168 -13.63 12.34 -5.39
CA TRP A 168 -14.67 13.36 -5.57
C TRP A 168 -14.21 14.59 -6.36
N PHE A 169 -12.95 14.95 -6.16
CA PHE A 169 -12.35 16.10 -6.87
C PHE A 169 -12.20 15.85 -8.39
N THR A 170 -12.15 14.61 -8.84
CA THR A 170 -11.90 14.23 -10.23
C THR A 170 -13.12 13.63 -10.92
N GLU A 171 -14.28 13.60 -10.26
CA GLU A 171 -15.51 13.13 -10.87
C GLU A 171 -15.94 14.06 -12.01
N PRO A 172 -16.53 13.51 -13.11
CA PRO A 172 -17.09 12.16 -13.23
C PRO A 172 -16.09 11.03 -13.54
N GLY A 173 -14.83 11.30 -13.81
CA GLY A 173 -13.80 10.31 -14.11
C GLY A 173 -13.99 9.56 -15.44
N ILE A 174 -13.37 8.38 -15.59
CA ILE A 174 -13.54 7.53 -16.76
C ILE A 174 -14.84 6.72 -16.69
N PRO A 175 -15.50 6.43 -17.85
CA PRO A 175 -16.77 5.68 -17.85
C PRO A 175 -16.59 4.20 -17.50
N GLY A 176 -17.72 3.57 -17.12
CA GLY A 176 -17.82 2.13 -16.92
C GLY A 176 -17.32 1.64 -15.55
N VAL A 177 -17.31 2.49 -14.53
CA VAL A 177 -16.95 2.08 -13.16
C VAL A 177 -18.19 1.78 -12.34
N ILE A 178 -18.22 0.60 -11.73
CA ILE A 178 -19.29 0.13 -10.86
C ILE A 178 -18.73 -0.04 -9.46
N ARG A 179 -19.46 0.44 -8.44
CA ARG A 179 -19.04 0.31 -7.05
C ARG A 179 -19.93 -0.65 -6.30
N ALA A 180 -19.33 -1.76 -5.86
CA ALA A 180 -19.98 -2.71 -4.97
C ALA A 180 -19.91 -2.24 -3.50
N PRO A 181 -20.90 -2.59 -2.67
CA PRO A 181 -20.82 -2.40 -1.23
C PRO A 181 -19.59 -3.05 -0.61
N GLU A 182 -19.15 -2.49 0.50
CA GLU A 182 -18.01 -3.02 1.25
C GLU A 182 -18.50 -4.03 2.30
N PHE A 183 -17.71 -5.09 2.52
CA PHE A 183 -18.00 -6.08 3.55
C PHE A 183 -17.84 -5.52 4.97
N HIS A 184 -17.15 -4.41 5.16
CA HIS A 184 -16.99 -3.73 6.45
C HIS A 184 -17.34 -2.25 6.32
N LYS A 185 -18.54 -1.90 6.77
CA LYS A 185 -19.05 -0.53 6.68
C LYS A 185 -18.38 0.39 7.71
N TYR A 186 -18.21 1.67 7.34
CA TYR A 186 -17.70 2.69 8.25
C TYR A 186 -18.62 2.87 9.46
N GLY A 187 -18.05 3.04 10.66
CA GLY A 187 -18.82 3.19 11.89
C GLY A 187 -19.49 1.90 12.37
N ARG A 188 -19.01 0.74 11.92
CA ARG A 188 -19.43 -0.57 12.39
C ARG A 188 -18.22 -1.31 12.96
N LYS A 189 -18.44 -2.03 14.06
CA LYS A 189 -17.38 -2.82 14.72
C LYS A 189 -17.00 -4.04 13.89
N ASP A 190 -18.02 -4.76 13.44
CA ASP A 190 -17.88 -6.05 12.78
C ASP A 190 -18.19 -5.95 11.28
N PRO A 191 -17.61 -6.81 10.45
CA PRO A 191 -18.00 -6.92 9.05
C PRO A 191 -19.44 -7.43 8.91
N GLU A 192 -20.03 -7.20 7.74
CA GLU A 192 -21.33 -7.77 7.37
C GLU A 192 -21.22 -9.30 7.27
N PRO A 193 -22.31 -10.06 7.52
CA PRO A 193 -22.32 -11.49 7.33
C PRO A 193 -21.93 -11.88 5.88
N LEU A 194 -21.21 -12.99 5.73
CA LEU A 194 -20.69 -13.44 4.43
C LEU A 194 -21.81 -13.54 3.36
N GLU A 195 -22.92 -14.15 3.72
CA GLU A 195 -24.06 -14.33 2.82
C GLU A 195 -24.65 -13.01 2.32
N ALA A 196 -24.66 -11.97 3.18
CA ALA A 196 -25.09 -10.64 2.81
C ALA A 196 -24.10 -10.00 1.82
N CYS A 197 -22.81 -10.10 2.09
CA CYS A 197 -21.75 -9.59 1.19
C CYS A 197 -21.82 -10.23 -0.19
N ILE A 198 -22.02 -11.55 -0.25
CA ILE A 198 -22.06 -12.27 -1.53
C ILE A 198 -23.34 -11.92 -2.30
N ARG A 199 -24.50 -11.86 -1.61
CA ARG A 199 -25.75 -11.43 -2.22
C ARG A 199 -25.65 -10.01 -2.82
N ASP A 200 -25.01 -9.07 -2.09
CA ASP A 200 -24.79 -7.72 -2.58
C ASP A 200 -23.96 -7.72 -3.87
N LEU A 201 -22.91 -8.54 -3.94
CA LEU A 201 -22.09 -8.69 -5.16
C LEU A 201 -22.86 -9.33 -6.30
N GLU A 202 -23.66 -10.37 -6.04
CA GLU A 202 -24.51 -11.01 -7.05
C GLU A 202 -25.55 -10.03 -7.61
N ASP A 203 -26.16 -9.21 -6.77
CA ASP A 203 -27.11 -8.20 -7.19
C ASP A 203 -26.46 -7.12 -8.07
N VAL A 204 -25.28 -6.64 -7.68
CA VAL A 204 -24.50 -5.70 -8.53
C VAL A 204 -24.20 -6.35 -9.89
N ILE A 205 -23.71 -7.58 -9.93
CA ILE A 205 -23.41 -8.28 -11.18
C ILE A 205 -24.67 -8.48 -12.03
N ARG A 206 -25.80 -8.81 -11.41
CA ARG A 206 -27.09 -8.99 -12.09
C ARG A 206 -27.60 -7.71 -12.73
N TYR A 207 -27.64 -6.61 -11.97
CA TYR A 207 -28.19 -5.34 -12.45
C TYR A 207 -27.28 -4.63 -13.44
N GLU A 208 -25.97 -4.81 -13.33
CA GLU A 208 -24.99 -4.24 -14.26
C GLU A 208 -24.77 -5.11 -15.52
N GLY A 209 -25.26 -6.34 -15.50
CA GLY A 209 -25.06 -7.34 -16.54
C GLY A 209 -23.65 -7.91 -16.53
N GLY A 210 -23.47 -9.10 -15.95
CA GLY A 210 -22.16 -9.74 -15.78
C GLY A 210 -21.34 -9.86 -17.08
N GLN A 211 -22.03 -10.01 -18.23
CA GLN A 211 -21.41 -10.05 -19.56
C GLN A 211 -20.79 -8.71 -20.00
N ASN A 212 -21.03 -7.61 -19.30
CA ASN A 212 -20.46 -6.28 -19.57
C ASN A 212 -19.27 -5.96 -18.64
N ILE A 213 -19.07 -6.77 -17.58
CA ILE A 213 -18.02 -6.54 -16.57
C ILE A 213 -16.74 -7.25 -17.00
N ALA A 214 -15.68 -6.47 -17.26
CA ALA A 214 -14.37 -6.97 -17.65
C ALA A 214 -13.62 -7.54 -16.46
N ALA A 215 -13.63 -6.84 -15.34
CA ALA A 215 -12.90 -7.25 -14.15
C ALA A 215 -13.53 -6.75 -12.86
N PHE A 216 -13.20 -7.44 -11.76
CA PHE A 216 -13.32 -6.94 -10.40
C PHE A 216 -11.92 -6.61 -9.89
N LEU A 217 -11.63 -5.31 -9.72
CA LEU A 217 -10.40 -4.81 -9.13
C LEU A 217 -10.62 -4.56 -7.65
N MET A 218 -9.84 -5.20 -6.80
CA MET A 218 -9.95 -5.04 -5.35
C MET A 218 -8.61 -5.15 -4.63
N GLU A 219 -8.41 -4.33 -3.60
CA GLU A 219 -7.34 -4.58 -2.62
C GLU A 219 -7.66 -5.87 -1.88
N THR A 220 -6.72 -6.82 -1.82
CA THR A 220 -6.93 -8.11 -1.11
C THR A 220 -7.21 -7.88 0.37
N VAL A 221 -6.35 -7.10 1.03
CA VAL A 221 -6.62 -6.47 2.32
C VAL A 221 -6.67 -4.97 2.06
N VAL A 222 -7.79 -4.34 2.37
CA VAL A 222 -7.95 -2.90 2.15
C VAL A 222 -6.92 -2.15 2.99
N GLY A 223 -6.13 -1.30 2.36
CA GLY A 223 -5.06 -0.55 3.03
C GLY A 223 -5.57 0.70 3.74
N THR A 224 -5.38 1.87 3.11
CA THR A 224 -5.59 3.19 3.73
C THR A 224 -7.01 3.46 4.22
N ASN A 225 -7.99 2.67 3.82
CA ASN A 225 -9.37 2.79 4.25
C ASN A 225 -9.72 1.93 5.48
N GLY A 226 -8.73 1.43 6.24
CA GLY A 226 -8.99 0.89 7.55
C GLY A 226 -8.46 -0.51 7.82
N ILE A 227 -7.52 -1.01 7.03
CA ILE A 227 -6.98 -2.38 7.10
C ILE A 227 -8.14 -3.39 7.27
N LEU A 228 -8.98 -3.44 6.21
CA LEU A 228 -10.14 -4.33 6.23
C LEU A 228 -9.72 -5.70 5.73
N ILE A 229 -9.73 -6.65 6.64
CA ILE A 229 -9.40 -8.04 6.36
C ILE A 229 -10.67 -8.75 5.91
N PRO A 230 -10.68 -9.41 4.72
CA PRO A 230 -11.85 -10.14 4.25
C PRO A 230 -12.30 -11.19 5.28
N PRO A 231 -13.60 -11.33 5.54
CA PRO A 231 -14.10 -12.39 6.39
C PRO A 231 -13.85 -13.77 5.77
N ASP A 232 -13.85 -14.79 6.60
CA ASP A 232 -13.64 -16.17 6.17
C ASP A 232 -14.62 -16.55 5.04
N GLY A 233 -14.09 -17.18 3.99
CA GLY A 233 -14.85 -17.58 2.82
C GLY A 233 -15.07 -16.49 1.76
N TYR A 234 -14.93 -15.20 2.08
CA TYR A 234 -15.23 -14.10 1.16
C TYR A 234 -14.38 -14.15 -0.12
N MET A 235 -13.06 -14.28 0.00
CA MET A 235 -12.16 -14.29 -1.16
C MET A 235 -12.43 -15.48 -2.09
N LYS A 236 -12.75 -16.64 -1.51
CA LYS A 236 -13.11 -17.83 -2.27
C LYS A 236 -14.43 -17.61 -3.03
N ALA A 237 -15.44 -17.08 -2.37
CA ALA A 237 -16.73 -16.79 -3.00
C ALA A 237 -16.60 -15.72 -4.10
N VAL A 238 -15.75 -14.69 -3.90
CA VAL A 238 -15.44 -13.71 -4.94
C VAL A 238 -14.81 -14.37 -6.17
N ARG A 239 -13.86 -15.31 -5.98
CA ARG A 239 -13.26 -16.04 -7.10
C ARG A 239 -14.30 -16.86 -7.85
N GLU A 240 -15.15 -17.59 -7.13
CA GLU A 240 -16.22 -18.39 -7.71
C GLU A 240 -17.23 -17.54 -8.50
N LEU A 241 -17.61 -16.37 -7.99
CA LEU A 241 -18.47 -15.43 -8.71
C LEU A 241 -17.79 -14.89 -9.99
N CYS A 242 -16.53 -14.53 -9.91
CA CYS A 242 -15.77 -14.08 -11.07
C CYS A 242 -15.71 -15.17 -12.14
N ASP A 243 -15.41 -16.39 -11.77
CA ASP A 243 -15.36 -17.55 -12.68
C ASP A 243 -16.73 -17.81 -13.34
N LYS A 244 -17.79 -17.83 -12.54
CA LYS A 244 -19.18 -18.03 -13.01
C LYS A 244 -19.60 -17.06 -14.11
N HIS A 245 -19.14 -15.81 -14.04
CA HIS A 245 -19.52 -14.74 -14.97
C HIS A 245 -18.43 -14.39 -15.99
N GLY A 246 -17.28 -15.06 -15.96
CA GLY A 246 -16.12 -14.75 -16.80
C GLY A 246 -15.59 -13.35 -16.56
N ILE A 247 -15.62 -12.88 -15.32
CA ILE A 247 -15.08 -11.61 -14.85
C ILE A 247 -13.64 -11.87 -14.39
N LEU A 248 -12.68 -11.09 -14.85
CA LEU A 248 -11.29 -11.23 -14.39
C LEU A 248 -11.15 -10.67 -12.96
N LEU A 249 -10.51 -11.42 -12.06
CA LEU A 249 -10.16 -10.95 -10.73
C LEU A 249 -8.79 -10.28 -10.77
N ILE A 250 -8.73 -9.00 -10.41
CA ILE A 250 -7.48 -8.23 -10.26
C ILE A 250 -7.26 -7.99 -8.78
N ALA A 251 -6.23 -8.61 -8.20
CA ALA A 251 -5.82 -8.35 -6.83
C ALA A 251 -4.85 -7.17 -6.78
N ASP A 252 -5.26 -6.08 -6.16
CA ASP A 252 -4.38 -4.96 -5.85
C ASP A 252 -3.59 -5.28 -4.58
N GLU A 253 -2.35 -5.72 -4.78
CA GLU A 253 -1.39 -6.05 -3.72
C GLU A 253 -0.33 -4.95 -3.51
N VAL A 254 -0.60 -3.75 -4.01
CA VAL A 254 0.32 -2.61 -3.92
C VAL A 254 0.66 -2.29 -2.46
N MET A 255 -0.28 -2.43 -1.53
CA MET A 255 -0.05 -2.16 -0.12
C MET A 255 0.13 -3.43 0.73
N ALA A 256 -0.60 -4.48 0.44
CA ALA A 256 -0.64 -5.71 1.23
C ALA A 256 0.47 -6.72 0.86
N GLY A 257 1.05 -6.60 -0.33
CA GLY A 257 2.09 -7.49 -0.83
C GLY A 257 3.46 -7.29 -0.18
N PHE A 258 4.39 -8.15 -0.59
CA PHE A 258 5.80 -8.14 -0.18
C PHE A 258 6.01 -8.22 1.33
N GLY A 259 5.46 -9.27 1.94
CA GLY A 259 5.73 -9.62 3.34
C GLY A 259 4.88 -8.90 4.37
N ARG A 260 4.13 -7.85 4.00
CA ARG A 260 3.37 -7.02 4.94
C ARG A 260 2.43 -7.83 5.83
N THR A 261 1.79 -8.86 5.27
CA THR A 261 0.84 -9.75 5.95
C THR A 261 1.47 -11.06 6.46
N GLY A 262 2.78 -11.25 6.25
CA GLY A 262 3.49 -12.50 6.58
C GLY A 262 3.51 -13.52 5.42
N LYS A 263 3.04 -13.14 4.24
CA LYS A 263 3.12 -13.88 2.98
C LYS A 263 3.71 -12.98 1.90
N TRP A 264 4.17 -13.53 0.77
CA TRP A 264 4.58 -12.71 -0.37
C TRP A 264 3.46 -11.80 -0.82
N PHE A 265 2.27 -12.35 -0.97
CA PHE A 265 1.05 -11.63 -1.33
C PHE A 265 -0.09 -12.02 -0.39
N ALA A 266 -0.92 -11.05 0.00
CA ALA A 266 -1.99 -11.30 0.95
C ALA A 266 -3.01 -12.31 0.45
N VAL A 267 -3.26 -12.38 -0.85
CA VAL A 267 -4.19 -13.32 -1.47
C VAL A 267 -3.88 -14.79 -1.15
N GLU A 268 -2.62 -15.12 -0.83
CA GLU A 268 -2.20 -16.46 -0.43
C GLU A 268 -2.84 -16.94 0.88
N HIS A 269 -3.29 -16.04 1.76
CA HIS A 269 -3.97 -16.43 3.00
C HIS A 269 -5.27 -17.18 2.74
N TRP A 270 -5.90 -16.95 1.60
CA TRP A 270 -7.18 -17.57 1.21
C TRP A 270 -7.04 -18.63 0.10
N GLY A 271 -5.82 -18.90 -0.34
CA GLY A 271 -5.56 -19.88 -1.41
C GLY A 271 -6.19 -19.49 -2.76
N VAL A 272 -6.41 -18.22 -3.00
CA VAL A 272 -7.01 -17.71 -4.24
C VAL A 272 -5.92 -17.27 -5.22
N VAL A 273 -6.07 -17.67 -6.48
CA VAL A 273 -5.21 -17.20 -7.57
C VAL A 273 -6.00 -16.18 -8.40
N PRO A 274 -5.62 -14.89 -8.40
CA PRO A 274 -6.27 -13.89 -9.25
C PRO A 274 -5.81 -14.04 -10.71
N ASP A 275 -6.56 -13.50 -11.64
CA ASP A 275 -6.16 -13.48 -13.07
C ASP A 275 -5.03 -12.50 -13.31
N MET A 276 -5.01 -11.42 -12.54
CA MET A 276 -3.91 -10.45 -12.51
C MET A 276 -3.64 -9.98 -11.07
N ILE A 277 -2.39 -9.61 -10.83
CA ILE A 277 -1.94 -9.00 -9.57
C ILE A 277 -1.23 -7.70 -9.86
N THR A 278 -1.58 -6.62 -9.18
CA THR A 278 -0.84 -5.36 -9.27
C THR A 278 0.05 -5.17 -8.06
N MET A 279 1.25 -4.69 -8.28
CA MET A 279 2.28 -4.55 -7.25
C MET A 279 3.11 -3.29 -7.43
N ALA A 280 3.60 -2.74 -6.32
CA ALA A 280 4.53 -1.62 -6.23
C ALA A 280 5.13 -1.55 -4.82
N LYS A 281 5.36 -0.37 -4.26
CA LYS A 281 5.75 -0.13 -2.85
C LYS A 281 6.81 -1.12 -2.35
N GLY A 282 6.41 -2.19 -1.67
CA GLY A 282 7.28 -3.23 -1.15
C GLY A 282 8.15 -3.93 -2.19
N LEU A 283 7.79 -3.88 -3.47
CA LEU A 283 8.56 -4.45 -4.58
C LEU A 283 10.00 -3.94 -4.61
N THR A 284 10.19 -2.65 -4.36
CA THR A 284 11.51 -2.01 -4.23
C THR A 284 11.76 -1.40 -2.86
N SER A 285 10.79 -1.54 -1.94
CA SER A 285 10.80 -0.87 -0.64
C SER A 285 11.01 0.66 -0.74
N ALA A 286 10.52 1.27 -1.82
CA ALA A 286 10.63 2.69 -2.15
C ALA A 286 12.06 3.21 -2.41
N TYR A 287 13.06 2.36 -2.55
CA TYR A 287 14.43 2.78 -2.91
C TYR A 287 14.49 3.39 -4.32
N VAL A 288 13.75 2.80 -5.26
CA VAL A 288 13.53 3.33 -6.62
C VAL A 288 12.08 3.02 -7.03
N GLN A 289 11.48 3.88 -7.83
CA GLN A 289 10.10 3.68 -8.30
C GLN A 289 10.02 2.47 -9.22
N LEU A 290 9.10 1.56 -8.93
CA LEU A 290 8.72 0.44 -9.79
C LEU A 290 7.34 -0.06 -9.39
N GLY A 291 6.56 -0.44 -10.40
CA GLY A 291 5.34 -1.22 -10.26
C GLY A 291 5.31 -2.33 -11.29
N ALA A 292 4.35 -3.23 -11.16
CA ALA A 292 4.14 -4.29 -12.15
C ALA A 292 2.69 -4.77 -12.15
N VAL A 293 2.25 -5.30 -13.29
CA VAL A 293 1.08 -6.16 -13.45
C VAL A 293 1.59 -7.55 -13.72
N GLY A 294 1.34 -8.49 -12.81
CA GLY A 294 1.53 -9.92 -13.05
C GLY A 294 0.27 -10.52 -13.64
N MET A 295 0.42 -11.41 -14.60
CA MET A 295 -0.68 -12.01 -15.39
C MET A 295 -0.53 -13.52 -15.44
N ARG A 296 -1.66 -14.22 -15.37
CA ARG A 296 -1.75 -15.63 -15.71
C ARG A 296 -1.60 -15.84 -17.22
N ALA A 297 -1.22 -17.04 -17.61
CA ALA A 297 -0.99 -17.40 -19.02
C ALA A 297 -2.17 -17.05 -19.95
N PRO A 298 -3.46 -17.31 -19.61
CA PRO A 298 -4.58 -16.97 -20.50
C PRO A 298 -4.68 -15.48 -20.81
N VAL A 299 -4.36 -14.61 -19.83
CA VAL A 299 -4.36 -13.14 -19.99
C VAL A 299 -3.18 -12.69 -20.86
N ALA A 300 -1.99 -13.20 -20.58
CA ALA A 300 -0.77 -12.83 -21.32
C ALA A 300 -0.83 -13.29 -22.79
N GLN A 301 -1.34 -14.50 -23.05
CA GLN A 301 -1.47 -15.09 -24.39
C GLN A 301 -2.38 -14.30 -25.33
N ALA A 302 -3.34 -13.54 -24.81
CA ALA A 302 -4.21 -12.67 -25.60
C ALA A 302 -3.43 -11.59 -26.40
N PHE A 303 -2.17 -11.33 -26.00
CA PHE A 303 -1.28 -10.36 -26.67
C PHE A 303 -0.16 -11.03 -27.46
N LYS A 304 -0.18 -12.34 -27.66
CA LYS A 304 0.85 -13.05 -28.40
C LYS A 304 0.92 -12.58 -29.85
N ASP A 305 -0.23 -12.46 -30.50
CA ASP A 305 -0.36 -12.07 -31.91
C ASP A 305 -1.07 -10.70 -32.07
N ARG A 306 -1.27 -9.99 -31.00
CA ARG A 306 -1.89 -8.66 -30.97
C ARG A 306 -1.10 -7.72 -30.06
N ALA A 307 -0.69 -6.55 -30.57
CA ALA A 307 0.00 -5.56 -29.78
C ALA A 307 -0.86 -5.06 -28.60
N PHE A 308 -0.26 -4.98 -27.41
CA PHE A 308 -0.82 -4.23 -26.29
C PHE A 308 -0.36 -2.77 -26.39
N PRO A 309 -1.25 -1.80 -26.58
CA PRO A 309 -0.88 -0.38 -26.75
C PRO A 309 -0.64 0.30 -25.37
N GLY A 310 0.15 -0.33 -24.51
CA GLY A 310 0.46 0.08 -23.13
C GLY A 310 1.84 0.73 -23.01
N GLY A 311 2.14 1.79 -23.81
CA GLY A 311 3.45 2.42 -23.81
C GLY A 311 3.75 3.21 -22.53
N LEU A 312 4.87 2.88 -21.88
CA LEU A 312 5.49 3.63 -20.78
C LEU A 312 6.99 3.75 -21.08
N THR A 313 7.49 4.98 -21.21
CA THR A 313 8.91 5.26 -21.55
C THR A 313 9.87 4.57 -20.57
N TYR A 314 9.53 4.53 -19.29
CA TYR A 314 10.36 3.95 -18.24
C TYR A 314 9.95 2.52 -17.85
N ASN A 315 9.16 1.84 -18.68
CA ASN A 315 8.84 0.42 -18.46
C ASN A 315 10.12 -0.40 -18.32
N SER A 316 10.14 -1.27 -17.31
CA SER A 316 11.29 -2.15 -17.03
C SER A 316 12.62 -1.40 -16.84
N HIS A 317 12.59 -0.22 -16.23
CA HIS A 317 13.79 0.58 -15.98
C HIS A 317 14.87 -0.26 -15.32
N THR A 318 16.03 -0.35 -15.97
CA THR A 318 17.08 -1.33 -15.62
C THR A 318 17.55 -1.19 -14.17
N LEU A 319 17.77 0.06 -13.72
CA LEU A 319 18.15 0.35 -12.33
C LEU A 319 17.05 -0.08 -11.34
N ALA A 320 15.79 0.18 -11.67
CA ALA A 320 14.67 -0.19 -10.79
C ALA A 320 14.49 -1.73 -10.71
N CYS A 321 14.66 -2.44 -11.82
CA CYS A 321 14.64 -3.90 -11.84
C CYS A 321 15.77 -4.52 -10.99
N ALA A 322 16.98 -3.96 -11.07
CA ALA A 322 18.11 -4.40 -10.23
C ALA A 322 17.85 -4.13 -8.75
N THR A 323 17.27 -2.97 -8.43
CA THR A 323 16.86 -2.61 -7.07
C THR A 323 15.82 -3.60 -6.52
N ALA A 324 14.79 -3.93 -7.30
CA ALA A 324 13.76 -4.90 -6.90
C ALA A 324 14.36 -6.29 -6.62
N LEU A 325 15.29 -6.76 -7.46
CA LEU A 325 16.00 -8.03 -7.23
C LEU A 325 16.75 -8.04 -5.89
N ALA A 326 17.48 -6.96 -5.59
CA ALA A 326 18.20 -6.84 -4.33
C ALA A 326 17.24 -6.77 -3.13
N THR A 327 16.12 -6.05 -3.29
CA THR A 327 15.07 -5.96 -2.26
C THR A 327 14.44 -7.32 -1.99
N ILE A 328 14.08 -8.07 -3.03
CA ILE A 328 13.51 -9.42 -2.90
C ILE A 328 14.51 -10.37 -2.21
N ALA A 329 15.80 -10.27 -2.55
CA ALA A 329 16.82 -11.06 -1.89
C ALA A 329 16.95 -10.75 -0.38
N VAL A 330 16.76 -9.50 0.03
CA VAL A 330 16.71 -9.14 1.46
C VAL A 330 15.51 -9.80 2.15
N TYR A 331 14.33 -9.76 1.56
CA TYR A 331 13.15 -10.45 2.13
C TYR A 331 13.41 -11.93 2.38
N GLU A 332 14.06 -12.62 1.44
CA GLU A 332 14.33 -14.05 1.53
C GLU A 332 15.43 -14.35 2.54
N ASP A 333 16.60 -13.73 2.36
CA ASP A 333 17.79 -14.06 3.14
C ASP A 333 17.67 -13.67 4.62
N GLU A 334 16.89 -12.63 4.93
CA GLU A 334 16.63 -12.19 6.30
C GLU A 334 15.33 -12.76 6.88
N GLY A 335 14.61 -13.59 6.12
CA GLY A 335 13.41 -14.29 6.60
C GLY A 335 12.26 -13.37 7.01
N LEU A 336 12.10 -12.23 6.32
CA LEU A 336 11.19 -11.16 6.76
C LEU A 336 9.71 -11.57 6.80
N MET A 337 9.28 -12.57 6.02
CA MET A 337 7.92 -13.11 6.12
C MET A 337 7.70 -13.80 7.47
N ALA A 338 8.63 -14.65 7.87
CA ALA A 338 8.56 -15.34 9.17
C ALA A 338 8.63 -14.33 10.34
N GLN A 339 9.47 -13.30 10.21
CA GLN A 339 9.52 -12.20 11.17
C GLN A 339 8.21 -11.43 11.26
N ALA A 340 7.59 -11.11 10.13
CA ALA A 340 6.29 -10.43 10.09
C ALA A 340 5.17 -11.27 10.74
N VAL A 341 5.21 -12.60 10.61
CA VAL A 341 4.28 -13.50 11.33
C VAL A 341 4.55 -13.47 12.82
N LYS A 342 5.81 -13.63 13.26
CA LYS A 342 6.20 -13.63 14.67
C LYS A 342 5.84 -12.31 15.35
N LEU A 343 6.34 -11.19 14.83
CA LEU A 343 6.11 -9.87 15.42
C LEU A 343 4.66 -9.40 15.23
N GLY A 344 3.98 -9.87 14.18
CA GLY A 344 2.55 -9.66 13.99
C GLY A 344 1.69 -10.31 15.08
N GLY A 345 2.12 -11.44 15.65
CA GLY A 345 1.51 -12.04 16.85
C GLY A 345 1.65 -11.11 18.06
N ILE A 346 2.86 -10.65 18.35
CA ILE A 346 3.15 -9.71 19.44
C ILE A 346 2.36 -8.40 19.26
N LEU A 347 2.36 -7.84 18.05
CA LEU A 347 1.59 -6.64 17.73
C LEU A 347 0.11 -6.84 18.05
N ARG A 348 -0.47 -7.95 17.63
CA ARG A 348 -1.89 -8.26 17.85
C ARG A 348 -2.23 -8.37 19.33
N GLU A 349 -1.41 -9.06 20.11
CA GLU A 349 -1.60 -9.20 21.57
C GLU A 349 -1.55 -7.84 22.25
N ARG A 350 -0.52 -7.04 21.99
CA ARG A 350 -0.41 -5.69 22.55
C ARG A 350 -1.55 -4.76 22.12
N MET A 351 -1.97 -4.82 20.86
CA MET A 351 -3.12 -4.06 20.37
C MET A 351 -4.40 -4.44 21.14
N LYS A 352 -4.61 -5.73 21.44
CA LYS A 352 -5.75 -6.21 22.23
C LYS A 352 -5.67 -5.81 23.70
N GLU A 353 -4.49 -5.75 24.29
CA GLU A 353 -4.28 -5.21 25.63
C GLU A 353 -4.66 -3.71 25.67
N LEU A 354 -4.19 -2.93 24.72
CA LEU A 354 -4.51 -1.51 24.61
C LEU A 354 -6.01 -1.27 24.32
N GLU A 355 -6.63 -2.11 23.51
CA GLU A 355 -8.09 -2.09 23.29
C GLU A 355 -8.87 -2.33 24.60
N LYS A 356 -8.39 -3.19 25.48
CA LYS A 356 -9.02 -3.43 26.79
C LYS A 356 -8.78 -2.26 27.76
N LYS A 357 -7.56 -1.71 27.75
CA LYS A 357 -7.14 -0.65 28.66
C LYS A 357 -7.81 0.69 28.35
N HIS A 358 -7.88 1.08 27.07
CA HIS A 358 -8.30 2.40 26.63
C HIS A 358 -9.74 2.40 26.14
N PRO A 359 -10.69 3.06 26.83
CA PRO A 359 -12.10 3.08 26.45
C PRO A 359 -12.36 3.75 25.08
N SER A 360 -11.46 4.60 24.59
CA SER A 360 -11.55 5.21 23.26
C SER A 360 -11.21 4.27 22.11
N VAL A 361 -10.54 3.13 22.37
CA VAL A 361 -10.23 2.15 21.32
C VAL A 361 -11.44 1.27 21.07
N GLY A 362 -12.18 1.50 19.99
CA GLY A 362 -13.37 0.73 19.61
C GLY A 362 -13.05 -0.65 19.06
N ALA A 363 -12.02 -0.73 18.20
CA ALA A 363 -11.54 -1.97 17.63
C ALA A 363 -10.08 -1.88 17.21
N THR A 364 -9.42 -3.04 17.16
CA THR A 364 -8.10 -3.21 16.56
C THR A 364 -8.13 -4.33 15.54
N ARG A 365 -7.42 -4.16 14.42
CA ARG A 365 -7.26 -5.19 13.38
C ARG A 365 -5.80 -5.30 12.97
N SER A 366 -5.31 -6.52 12.78
CA SER A 366 -3.97 -6.75 12.25
C SER A 366 -3.83 -8.09 11.55
N ILE A 367 -2.97 -8.12 10.54
CA ILE A 367 -2.52 -9.33 9.86
C ILE A 367 -1.03 -9.16 9.53
N GLY A 368 -0.16 -10.02 10.08
CA GLY A 368 1.28 -9.75 10.07
C GLY A 368 1.60 -8.41 10.76
N LEU A 369 2.50 -7.62 10.17
CA LEU A 369 2.82 -6.25 10.62
C LEU A 369 1.99 -5.19 9.88
N PHE A 370 0.74 -5.47 9.65
CA PHE A 370 -0.24 -4.61 9.01
C PHE A 370 -1.39 -4.39 9.99
N GLY A 371 -1.34 -3.31 10.79
CA GLY A 371 -2.24 -3.08 11.91
C GLY A 371 -2.85 -1.68 11.94
N ILE A 372 -4.04 -1.57 12.57
CA ILE A 372 -4.78 -0.32 12.71
C ILE A 372 -5.55 -0.29 14.03
N PHE A 373 -5.60 0.90 14.63
CA PHE A 373 -6.49 1.23 15.72
C PHE A 373 -7.67 2.06 15.20
N GLU A 374 -8.87 1.74 15.64
CA GLU A 374 -10.09 2.50 15.34
C GLU A 374 -10.62 3.13 16.62
N ILE A 375 -10.68 4.46 16.65
CA ILE A 375 -10.96 5.27 17.84
C ILE A 375 -12.41 5.74 17.81
N VAL A 376 -13.10 5.59 18.95
CA VAL A 376 -14.52 5.86 19.08
C VAL A 376 -14.81 6.77 20.28
N ARG A 377 -15.92 7.51 20.21
CA ARG A 377 -16.48 8.28 21.33
C ARG A 377 -17.36 7.43 22.26
N ASP A 378 -17.96 6.38 21.71
CA ASP A 378 -18.81 5.43 22.46
C ASP A 378 -18.64 4.03 21.86
N ARG A 379 -18.17 3.10 22.68
CA ARG A 379 -17.99 1.70 22.26
C ARG A 379 -19.30 0.95 22.01
N ARG A 380 -20.39 1.35 22.67
CA ARG A 380 -21.69 0.66 22.56
C ARG A 380 -22.34 0.95 21.21
N THR A 381 -22.28 2.21 20.76
CA THR A 381 -22.83 2.64 19.47
C THR A 381 -21.83 2.58 18.36
N PHE A 382 -20.54 2.42 18.68
CA PHE A 382 -19.40 2.51 17.79
C PHE A 382 -19.30 3.88 17.09
N GLU A 383 -19.73 4.96 17.79
CA GLU A 383 -19.64 6.34 17.30
C GLU A 383 -18.15 6.71 17.07
N PRO A 384 -17.74 7.02 15.82
CA PRO A 384 -16.34 7.33 15.52
C PRO A 384 -15.85 8.60 16.25
N MET A 385 -14.57 8.64 16.66
CA MET A 385 -13.94 9.82 17.26
C MET A 385 -13.88 11.00 16.29
N ALA A 386 -13.76 10.76 15.00
CA ALA A 386 -13.87 11.75 13.94
C ALA A 386 -14.85 11.26 12.86
N PRO A 387 -15.56 12.17 12.16
CA PRO A 387 -16.51 11.77 11.12
C PRO A 387 -15.77 11.23 9.87
N PHE A 388 -16.53 10.49 9.04
CA PHE A 388 -16.01 10.05 7.74
C PHE A 388 -15.53 11.25 6.90
N ASN A 389 -14.32 11.15 6.38
CA ASN A 389 -13.63 12.21 5.62
C ASN A 389 -13.48 13.54 6.39
N GLY A 390 -13.46 13.48 7.72
CA GLY A 390 -13.35 14.65 8.58
C GLY A 390 -12.23 14.53 9.61
N HIS A 391 -12.15 15.53 10.46
CA HIS A 391 -11.18 15.66 11.53
C HIS A 391 -11.89 15.87 12.87
N SER A 392 -11.21 15.56 13.97
CA SER A 392 -11.58 15.99 15.30
C SER A 392 -10.35 16.55 16.02
N GLU A 393 -10.60 17.35 17.07
CA GLU A 393 -9.52 17.93 17.88
C GLU A 393 -8.70 16.84 18.55
N GLU A 394 -9.35 15.79 19.05
CA GLU A 394 -8.70 14.69 19.74
C GLU A 394 -7.77 13.88 18.84
N MET A 395 -8.21 13.57 17.61
CA MET A 395 -7.38 12.85 16.64
C MET A 395 -6.22 13.72 16.13
N THR A 396 -6.44 15.04 16.03
CA THR A 396 -5.39 15.99 15.69
C THR A 396 -4.35 16.07 16.81
N ALA A 397 -4.81 16.18 18.07
CA ALA A 397 -3.95 16.19 19.25
C ALA A 397 -3.15 14.90 19.41
N LEU A 398 -3.80 13.73 19.16
CA LEU A 398 -3.13 12.42 19.18
C LEU A 398 -1.99 12.37 18.13
N GLY A 399 -2.26 12.81 16.92
CA GLY A 399 -1.23 12.88 15.86
C GLY A 399 -0.07 13.80 16.20
N ALA A 400 -0.37 14.97 16.80
CA ALA A 400 0.65 15.91 17.27
C ALA A 400 1.50 15.30 18.40
N PHE A 401 0.87 14.61 19.36
CA PHE A 401 1.57 13.91 20.43
C PHE A 401 2.53 12.84 19.88
N PHE A 402 2.08 11.98 18.95
CA PHE A 402 2.95 10.99 18.33
C PHE A 402 4.19 11.63 17.70
N ARG A 403 3.98 12.72 16.94
CA ARG A 403 5.06 13.46 16.31
C ARG A 403 6.02 14.09 17.33
N GLU A 404 5.51 14.63 18.43
CA GLU A 404 6.30 15.19 19.54
C GLU A 404 7.18 14.12 20.19
N GLN A 405 6.59 12.93 20.46
CA GLN A 405 7.28 11.80 21.07
C GLN A 405 8.22 11.06 20.10
N GLY A 406 8.36 11.51 18.86
CA GLY A 406 9.24 10.88 17.87
C GLY A 406 8.68 9.57 17.30
N LEU A 407 7.36 9.41 17.26
CA LEU A 407 6.68 8.33 16.54
C LEU A 407 6.08 8.89 15.25
N TYR A 408 6.47 8.31 14.12
CA TYR A 408 5.86 8.63 12.83
C TYR A 408 4.85 7.58 12.44
N THR A 409 3.58 7.96 12.43
CA THR A 409 2.50 7.12 11.91
C THR A 409 1.44 7.94 11.18
N PHE A 410 0.59 7.26 10.41
CA PHE A 410 -0.48 7.88 9.66
C PHE A 410 -1.77 7.88 10.48
N VAL A 411 -2.24 9.07 10.83
CA VAL A 411 -3.53 9.30 11.48
C VAL A 411 -4.52 9.74 10.40
N ARG A 412 -5.63 9.03 10.28
CA ARG A 412 -6.66 9.31 9.28
C ARG A 412 -8.06 9.14 9.87
N TRP A 413 -8.85 10.20 9.84
CA TRP A 413 -10.19 10.22 10.41
C TRP A 413 -10.15 9.79 11.90
N ASN A 414 -10.84 8.71 12.22
CA ASN A 414 -10.85 8.10 13.55
C ASN A 414 -9.86 6.92 13.69
N THR A 415 -8.89 6.81 12.82
CA THR A 415 -7.93 5.68 12.83
C THR A 415 -6.48 6.13 12.82
N PHE A 416 -5.58 5.28 13.32
CA PHE A 416 -4.14 5.41 13.07
C PHE A 416 -3.52 4.03 12.86
N PHE A 417 -2.40 4.01 12.14
CA PHE A 417 -1.79 2.81 11.62
C PHE A 417 -0.62 2.31 12.49
N THR A 418 -0.35 1.01 12.41
CA THR A 418 0.83 0.36 12.98
C THR A 418 1.44 -0.57 11.93
N ASN A 419 2.13 0.03 10.98
CA ASN A 419 2.71 -0.62 9.79
C ASN A 419 4.23 -0.42 9.73
N PRO A 420 5.00 -0.78 10.77
CA PRO A 420 6.44 -0.54 10.79
C PRO A 420 7.14 -1.32 9.66
N PRO A 421 8.38 -0.96 9.29
CA PRO A 421 9.21 -1.81 8.43
C PRO A 421 9.33 -3.22 9.00
N LEU A 422 9.39 -4.23 8.13
CA LEU A 422 9.44 -5.64 8.55
C LEU A 422 10.73 -6.00 9.28
N VAL A 423 11.77 -5.20 9.12
CA VAL A 423 13.06 -5.32 9.83
C VAL A 423 13.01 -4.81 11.27
N ILE A 424 11.86 -4.30 11.73
CA ILE A 424 11.72 -3.86 13.13
C ILE A 424 12.04 -4.97 14.11
N THR A 425 12.71 -4.64 15.19
CA THR A 425 12.93 -5.58 16.31
C THR A 425 11.75 -5.57 17.28
N GLU A 426 11.64 -6.60 18.10
CA GLU A 426 10.62 -6.69 19.15
C GLU A 426 10.70 -5.50 20.13
N ALA A 427 11.91 -5.12 20.55
CA ALA A 427 12.13 -3.97 21.42
C ALA A 427 11.65 -2.64 20.79
N GLN A 428 11.93 -2.44 19.49
CA GLN A 428 11.47 -1.26 18.75
C GLN A 428 9.96 -1.27 18.54
N LEU A 429 9.35 -2.45 18.37
CA LEU A 429 7.90 -2.59 18.29
C LEU A 429 7.25 -2.16 19.62
N HIS A 430 7.79 -2.61 20.75
CA HIS A 430 7.34 -2.18 22.07
C HIS A 430 7.58 -0.68 22.30
N GLU A 431 8.73 -0.11 21.90
CA GLU A 431 9.00 1.34 21.94
C GLU A 431 7.85 2.13 21.30
N GLY A 432 7.44 1.74 20.09
CA GLY A 432 6.34 2.40 19.38
C GLY A 432 4.98 2.23 20.06
N LEU A 433 4.67 1.03 20.54
CA LEU A 433 3.40 0.73 21.19
C LEU A 433 3.28 1.39 22.57
N ASP A 434 4.39 1.60 23.29
CA ASP A 434 4.40 2.35 24.56
C ASP A 434 4.15 3.85 24.36
N ILE A 435 4.58 4.41 23.20
CA ILE A 435 4.18 5.77 22.82
C ILE A 435 2.70 5.82 22.47
N VAL A 436 2.18 4.81 21.76
CA VAL A 436 0.74 4.68 21.45
C VAL A 436 -0.06 4.62 22.73
N ASP A 437 0.34 3.79 23.71
CA ASP A 437 -0.32 3.65 25.02
C ASP A 437 -0.51 5.02 25.70
N ARG A 438 0.57 5.79 25.85
CA ARG A 438 0.49 7.13 26.45
C ARG A 438 -0.35 8.12 25.64
N GLY A 439 -0.34 8.01 24.32
CA GLY A 439 -1.10 8.88 23.42
C GLY A 439 -2.61 8.67 23.54
N LEU A 440 -3.04 7.43 23.74
CA LEU A 440 -4.46 7.09 23.84
C LEU A 440 -5.17 7.74 25.04
N ASP A 441 -4.45 8.12 26.10
CA ASP A 441 -5.00 8.93 27.22
C ASP A 441 -5.65 10.24 26.72
N ILE A 442 -5.20 10.78 25.56
CA ILE A 442 -5.78 12.00 24.97
C ILE A 442 -7.20 11.73 24.49
N THR A 443 -7.40 10.61 23.77
CA THR A 443 -8.71 10.25 23.23
C THR A 443 -9.65 9.68 24.29
N ASP A 444 -9.11 9.05 25.33
CA ASP A 444 -9.93 8.53 26.45
C ASP A 444 -10.72 9.62 27.18
N ARG A 445 -10.17 10.82 27.30
CA ARG A 445 -10.84 11.96 27.93
C ARG A 445 -12.10 12.43 27.19
N ALA A 446 -12.26 12.04 25.95
CA ALA A 446 -13.40 12.42 25.09
C ALA A 446 -14.45 11.31 24.94
N VAL A 447 -14.27 10.18 25.63
CA VAL A 447 -15.24 9.08 25.62
C VAL A 447 -16.49 9.48 26.40
N LYS A 448 -17.65 9.19 25.83
CA LYS A 448 -18.93 9.37 26.51
C LYS A 448 -19.07 8.37 27.66
N ALA A 449 -19.49 8.85 28.83
CA ALA A 449 -19.73 8.04 30.02
C ALA A 449 -20.84 7.01 29.81
#